data_73f14a203ef32232f636faeeacb788a5
#
_entry.id   73f14a203ef32232f636faeeacb788a5
#
_cell.length_a   1.000
_cell.length_b   1.000
_cell.length_c   1.000
_cell.angle_alpha   90.00
_cell.angle_beta   90.00
_cell.angle_gamma   90.00
#
_symmetry.space_group_name_H-M   'P 1'
#
loop_
_entity.id
_entity.type
_entity.pdbx_description
1 polymer ?
#
loop_
_entity_poly.entity_id
_entity_poly.type
_entity_poly.pdbx_seq_one_letter_code
_entity_poly.pdbx_strand_id
1 'polypeptide(L)'
;MKKQKFSIFVFLAFILLITWAMTQPFNSGPDEQMRYYVADYIYKHHGALPGGDDPAVRNKVWGISYAYYPVVSYMVSALFMRISRLFADPGYSMFKIARMADVLFVTGAVYFVVKASGKLFPKEKYSREVRWLFAALAGFMPQAIFMGTYVNTDSLALLAAAMILYAWASYLREDWTWKNCILLAVGMAVCALSYYNAYGWILCSFFFFCFTVLLCREEALSQRVRFLFSRGAVIAAVTLVLCGWWFIRNAVLYNGDFLGRKSCAECAEKYAQKDYRPSLYPTPAKLGWNWKDIILYQDPGWYHNWILTVCVSFIGTFGQMEIYMPYTVSKLYMLFFAVGIISVF
;
A
#
# COMPACT_ATOMS: atom_id res chain seq x y z
N MET A 1 27.90 5.77 -1.92
CA MET A 1 27.46 5.80 -0.50
C MET A 1 28.23 4.72 0.24
N LYS A 2 28.92 5.00 1.33
CA LYS A 2 29.52 3.94 2.15
C LYS A 2 28.36 3.07 2.67
N LYS A 3 28.43 1.75 2.49
CA LYS A 3 27.39 0.77 2.89
C LYS A 3 26.88 1.00 4.33
N GLN A 4 27.75 1.43 5.21
CA GLN A 4 27.49 1.69 6.62
C GLN A 4 26.42 2.76 6.90
N LYS A 5 26.40 3.89 6.15
CA LYS A 5 25.42 4.98 6.38
C LYS A 5 24.00 4.64 5.88
N PHE A 6 23.91 3.81 4.85
CA PHE A 6 22.67 3.28 4.34
C PHE A 6 21.97 2.39 5.38
N SER A 7 22.71 1.48 6.01
CA SER A 7 22.19 0.57 7.03
C SER A 7 21.66 1.31 8.26
N ILE A 8 22.32 2.41 8.67
CA ILE A 8 21.87 3.21 9.83
C ILE A 8 20.50 3.83 9.57
N PHE A 9 20.25 4.38 8.36
CA PHE A 9 18.98 5.02 8.04
C PHE A 9 17.80 4.04 8.11
N VAL A 10 17.97 2.86 7.51
CA VAL A 10 16.95 1.80 7.54
C VAL A 10 16.78 1.24 8.96
N PHE A 11 17.87 1.11 9.70
CA PHE A 11 17.85 0.68 11.10
C PHE A 11 17.08 1.65 12.00
N LEU A 12 17.31 2.96 11.85
CA LEU A 12 16.57 3.98 12.59
C LEU A 12 15.06 3.93 12.29
N ALA A 13 14.69 3.73 11.02
CA ALA A 13 13.30 3.54 10.64
C ALA A 13 12.70 2.30 11.31
N PHE A 14 13.42 1.17 11.31
CA PHE A 14 12.98 -0.04 11.99
C PHE A 14 12.78 0.16 13.49
N ILE A 15 13.72 0.81 14.18
CA ILE A 15 13.61 1.09 15.63
C ILE A 15 12.39 1.99 15.92
N LEU A 16 12.19 3.04 15.11
CA LEU A 16 11.04 3.92 15.26
C LEU A 16 9.72 3.15 15.10
N LEU A 17 9.62 2.36 14.05
CA LEU A 17 8.43 1.58 13.72
C LEU A 17 8.11 0.53 14.80
N ILE A 18 9.10 -0.26 15.22
CA ILE A 18 8.89 -1.30 16.23
C ILE A 18 8.54 -0.69 17.60
N THR A 19 9.20 0.41 17.99
CA THR A 19 8.90 1.09 19.25
C THR A 19 7.44 1.57 19.26
N TRP A 20 7.00 2.22 18.20
CA TRP A 20 5.62 2.70 18.10
C TRP A 20 4.63 1.53 18.04
N ALA A 21 4.86 0.52 17.21
CA ALA A 21 4.00 -0.66 17.09
C ALA A 21 3.82 -1.41 18.44
N MET A 22 4.88 -1.47 19.26
CA MET A 22 4.84 -2.15 20.57
C MET A 22 4.18 -1.33 21.67
N THR A 23 4.23 0.01 21.60
CA THR A 23 3.66 0.90 22.63
C THR A 23 2.20 1.27 22.35
N GLN A 24 1.79 1.30 21.09
CA GLN A 24 0.44 1.68 20.69
C GLN A 24 -0.61 0.65 21.18
N PRO A 25 -1.73 1.10 21.81
CA PRO A 25 -2.82 0.21 22.22
C PRO A 25 -3.41 -0.57 21.07
N PHE A 26 -4.10 -1.68 21.35
CA PHE A 26 -4.83 -2.42 20.34
C PHE A 26 -5.97 -1.60 19.75
N ASN A 27 -6.21 -1.73 18.45
CA ASN A 27 -7.26 -1.03 17.71
C ASN A 27 -7.13 0.51 17.74
N SER A 28 -5.91 1.02 17.87
CA SER A 28 -5.64 2.46 17.74
C SER A 28 -5.50 2.92 16.28
N GLY A 29 -5.19 2.01 15.36
CA GLY A 29 -5.19 2.27 13.92
C GLY A 29 -6.56 2.02 13.28
N PRO A 30 -6.85 2.65 12.12
CA PRO A 30 -8.11 2.46 11.43
C PRO A 30 -8.37 0.99 11.10
N ASP A 31 -9.54 0.48 11.51
CA ASP A 31 -10.00 -0.88 11.25
C ASP A 31 -9.06 -2.00 11.71
N GLU A 32 -8.09 -1.72 12.57
CA GLU A 32 -7.08 -2.69 12.98
C GLU A 32 -7.69 -3.98 13.54
N GLN A 33 -8.76 -3.86 14.32
CA GLN A 33 -9.45 -5.02 14.90
C GLN A 33 -10.02 -5.95 13.82
N MET A 34 -10.69 -5.40 12.82
CA MET A 34 -11.25 -6.18 11.71
C MET A 34 -10.16 -6.87 10.88
N ARG A 35 -9.06 -6.19 10.68
CA ARG A 35 -7.88 -6.69 9.95
C ARG A 35 -7.14 -7.75 10.75
N TYR A 36 -6.95 -7.52 12.05
CA TYR A 36 -6.36 -8.49 12.97
C TYR A 36 -7.16 -9.80 13.03
N TYR A 37 -8.50 -9.76 13.00
CA TYR A 37 -9.33 -10.96 13.01
C TYR A 37 -9.06 -11.88 11.80
N VAL A 38 -8.72 -11.33 10.63
CA VAL A 38 -8.32 -12.13 9.47
C VAL A 38 -6.96 -12.81 9.72
N ALA A 39 -5.99 -12.10 10.27
CA ALA A 39 -4.70 -12.69 10.64
C ALA A 39 -4.82 -13.75 11.73
N ASP A 40 -5.63 -13.50 12.75
CA ASP A 40 -5.91 -14.43 13.86
C ASP A 40 -6.63 -15.71 13.36
N TYR A 41 -7.58 -15.57 12.44
CA TYR A 41 -8.21 -16.70 11.78
C TYR A 41 -7.18 -17.58 11.06
N ILE A 42 -6.34 -16.98 10.22
CA ILE A 42 -5.29 -17.70 9.47
C ILE A 42 -4.32 -18.39 10.45
N TYR A 43 -3.96 -17.71 11.54
CA TYR A 43 -3.13 -18.28 12.59
C TYR A 43 -3.78 -19.48 13.27
N LYS A 44 -5.04 -19.38 13.71
CA LYS A 44 -5.78 -20.43 14.42
C LYS A 44 -6.11 -21.64 13.53
N HIS A 45 -6.41 -21.40 12.27
CA HIS A 45 -6.81 -22.44 11.30
C HIS A 45 -5.64 -22.94 10.44
N HIS A 46 -4.44 -22.91 10.97
CA HIS A 46 -3.26 -23.53 10.34
C HIS A 46 -2.94 -23.04 8.92
N GLY A 47 -3.23 -21.78 8.61
CA GLY A 47 -2.96 -21.16 7.32
C GLY A 47 -4.15 -21.18 6.36
N ALA A 48 -5.29 -21.78 6.76
CA ALA A 48 -6.52 -21.70 5.96
C ALA A 48 -6.99 -20.25 5.83
N LEU A 49 -7.42 -19.88 4.63
CA LEU A 49 -7.90 -18.51 4.35
C LEU A 49 -9.41 -18.45 4.54
N PRO A 50 -9.94 -17.50 5.34
CA PRO A 50 -11.38 -17.35 5.51
C PRO A 50 -12.07 -16.87 4.21
N GLY A 51 -13.35 -17.21 4.05
CA GLY A 51 -14.24 -16.47 3.16
C GLY A 51 -14.53 -15.08 3.71
N GLY A 52 -14.86 -14.13 2.84
CA GLY A 52 -15.21 -12.78 3.29
C GLY A 52 -16.53 -12.71 4.08
N ASP A 53 -17.41 -13.66 3.87
CA ASP A 53 -18.69 -13.83 4.56
C ASP A 53 -18.62 -14.70 5.82
N ASP A 54 -17.44 -15.26 6.14
CA ASP A 54 -17.26 -16.11 7.32
C ASP A 54 -17.60 -15.34 8.60
N PRO A 55 -18.53 -15.83 9.44
CA PRO A 55 -18.93 -15.19 10.69
C PRO A 55 -17.76 -14.94 11.66
N ALA A 56 -16.70 -15.74 11.60
CA ALA A 56 -15.54 -15.61 12.48
C ALA A 56 -14.72 -14.34 12.22
N VAL A 57 -14.75 -13.82 10.99
CA VAL A 57 -14.00 -12.60 10.61
C VAL A 57 -14.92 -11.42 10.24
N ARG A 58 -16.23 -11.66 10.16
CA ARG A 58 -17.19 -10.63 9.79
C ARG A 58 -17.47 -9.66 10.92
N ASN A 59 -17.37 -8.37 10.65
CA ASN A 59 -17.75 -7.32 11.58
C ASN A 59 -19.28 -7.28 11.75
N LYS A 60 -19.76 -7.21 12.99
CA LYS A 60 -21.17 -7.23 13.32
C LYS A 60 -21.90 -5.92 13.01
N VAL A 61 -21.19 -4.80 12.92
CA VAL A 61 -21.79 -3.49 12.62
C VAL A 61 -21.89 -3.29 11.11
N TRP A 62 -20.77 -3.47 10.39
CA TRP A 62 -20.67 -3.22 8.95
C TRP A 62 -21.08 -4.41 8.08
N GLY A 63 -21.23 -5.61 8.64
CA GLY A 63 -21.60 -6.82 7.92
C GLY A 63 -20.54 -7.37 6.96
N ILE A 64 -19.32 -6.86 6.97
CA ILE A 64 -18.22 -7.23 6.08
C ILE A 64 -16.98 -7.68 6.83
N SER A 65 -16.02 -8.24 6.09
CA SER A 65 -14.66 -8.48 6.58
C SER A 65 -13.61 -8.06 5.56
N TYR A 66 -12.39 -7.87 6.04
CA TYR A 66 -11.23 -7.63 5.18
C TYR A 66 -10.75 -8.89 4.41
N ALA A 67 -11.37 -10.06 4.62
CA ALA A 67 -11.07 -11.27 3.87
C ALA A 67 -11.63 -11.27 2.43
N TYR A 68 -12.46 -10.29 2.05
CA TYR A 68 -12.81 -10.02 0.65
C TYR A 68 -11.66 -9.39 -0.14
N TYR A 69 -10.72 -8.72 0.54
CA TYR A 69 -9.54 -8.07 -0.05
C TYR A 69 -8.33 -9.00 -0.01
N PRO A 70 -7.25 -8.71 -0.77
CA PRO A 70 -6.05 -9.53 -0.74
C PRO A 70 -5.50 -9.69 0.69
N VAL A 71 -5.23 -10.94 1.07
CA VAL A 71 -4.93 -11.32 2.47
C VAL A 71 -3.44 -11.53 2.76
N VAL A 72 -2.55 -11.24 1.81
CA VAL A 72 -1.10 -11.54 1.94
C VAL A 72 -0.50 -10.83 3.15
N SER A 73 -0.87 -9.59 3.45
CA SER A 73 -0.42 -8.90 4.66
C SER A 73 -0.76 -9.72 5.92
N TYR A 74 -2.00 -10.21 6.02
CA TYR A 74 -2.48 -11.00 7.15
C TYR A 74 -1.86 -12.39 7.23
N MET A 75 -1.50 -12.99 6.08
CA MET A 75 -0.74 -14.25 6.05
C MET A 75 0.65 -14.06 6.67
N VAL A 76 1.33 -12.96 6.36
CA VAL A 76 2.64 -12.63 6.95
C VAL A 76 2.49 -12.34 8.45
N SER A 77 1.44 -11.60 8.85
CA SER A 77 1.12 -11.39 10.27
C SER A 77 0.91 -12.72 11.01
N ALA A 78 0.11 -13.62 10.44
CA ALA A 78 -0.13 -14.97 11.01
C ALA A 78 1.15 -15.82 11.09
N LEU A 79 2.07 -15.67 10.13
CA LEU A 79 3.38 -16.31 10.17
C LEU A 79 4.20 -15.83 11.37
N PHE A 80 4.27 -14.53 11.63
CA PHE A 80 4.92 -13.99 12.82
C PHE A 80 4.30 -14.50 14.10
N MET A 81 2.97 -14.56 14.17
CA MET A 81 2.24 -15.12 15.31
C MET A 81 2.59 -16.58 15.55
N ARG A 82 2.76 -17.39 14.50
CA ARG A 82 3.24 -18.78 14.62
C ARG A 82 4.68 -18.89 15.10
N ILE A 83 5.57 -18.10 14.51
CA ILE A 83 6.98 -18.11 14.89
C ILE A 83 7.14 -17.73 16.36
N SER A 84 6.39 -16.73 16.85
CA SER A 84 6.48 -16.32 18.26
C SER A 84 6.11 -17.43 19.23
N ARG A 85 5.15 -18.30 18.88
CA ARG A 85 4.73 -19.43 19.70
C ARG A 85 5.82 -20.48 19.89
N LEU A 86 6.84 -20.52 19.04
CA LEU A 86 8.00 -21.40 19.22
C LEU A 86 8.88 -20.99 20.40
N PHE A 87 8.77 -19.72 20.83
CA PHE A 87 9.61 -19.15 21.89
C PHE A 87 8.83 -18.86 23.18
N ALA A 88 7.59 -18.37 23.05
CA ALA A 88 6.74 -18.00 24.17
C ALA A 88 5.27 -17.90 23.72
N ASP A 89 4.35 -17.91 24.68
CA ASP A 89 2.95 -17.56 24.45
C ASP A 89 2.73 -16.07 24.77
N PRO A 90 2.55 -15.19 23.76
CA PRO A 90 2.31 -13.78 23.99
C PRO A 90 0.94 -13.47 24.62
N GLY A 91 0.02 -14.48 24.64
CA GLY A 91 -1.32 -14.30 25.20
C GLY A 91 -2.05 -13.13 24.58
N TYR A 92 -2.58 -12.22 25.40
CA TYR A 92 -3.27 -11.00 24.94
C TYR A 92 -2.42 -10.10 24.03
N SER A 93 -1.09 -10.16 24.12
CA SER A 93 -0.18 -9.34 23.31
C SER A 93 0.07 -9.87 21.90
N MET A 94 -0.63 -10.93 21.46
CA MET A 94 -0.45 -11.52 20.13
C MET A 94 -0.66 -10.51 18.97
N PHE A 95 -1.53 -9.52 19.14
CA PHE A 95 -1.72 -8.46 18.16
C PHE A 95 -0.45 -7.63 17.90
N LYS A 96 0.41 -7.44 18.92
CA LYS A 96 1.70 -6.75 18.77
C LYS A 96 2.65 -7.56 17.86
N ILE A 97 2.59 -8.88 17.98
CA ILE A 97 3.38 -9.77 17.12
C ILE A 97 2.84 -9.71 15.67
N ALA A 98 1.51 -9.66 15.48
CA ALA A 98 0.92 -9.51 14.15
C ALA A 98 1.39 -8.23 13.43
N ARG A 99 1.58 -7.12 14.15
CA ARG A 99 2.11 -5.84 13.62
C ARG A 99 3.52 -5.92 13.06
N MET A 100 4.30 -6.96 13.43
CA MET A 100 5.67 -7.13 12.92
C MET A 100 5.73 -7.26 11.39
N ALA A 101 4.67 -7.75 10.75
CA ALA A 101 4.55 -7.76 9.30
C ALA A 101 4.60 -6.34 8.73
N ASP A 102 3.79 -5.45 9.29
CA ASP A 102 3.67 -4.05 8.86
C ASP A 102 4.95 -3.25 9.13
N VAL A 103 5.58 -3.49 10.29
CA VAL A 103 6.92 -2.94 10.62
C VAL A 103 7.94 -3.32 9.54
N LEU A 104 7.96 -4.59 9.11
CA LEU A 104 8.89 -5.04 8.06
C LEU A 104 8.54 -4.47 6.68
N PHE A 105 7.25 -4.38 6.33
CA PHE A 105 6.84 -3.83 5.05
C PHE A 105 7.26 -2.37 4.91
N VAL A 106 6.99 -1.53 5.91
CA VAL A 106 7.39 -0.12 5.86
C VAL A 106 8.91 0.04 5.98
N THR A 107 9.60 -0.77 6.78
CA THR A 107 11.07 -0.80 6.78
C THR A 107 11.63 -1.13 5.40
N GLY A 108 11.02 -2.11 4.71
CA GLY A 108 11.34 -2.46 3.33
C GLY A 108 11.04 -1.33 2.35
N ALA A 109 9.94 -0.59 2.54
CA ALA A 109 9.62 0.59 1.74
C ALA A 109 10.70 1.67 1.89
N VAL A 110 11.11 1.99 3.14
CA VAL A 110 12.22 2.91 3.41
C VAL A 110 13.52 2.44 2.73
N TYR A 111 13.82 1.14 2.78
CA TYR A 111 14.97 0.57 2.09
C TYR A 111 14.93 0.87 0.58
N PHE A 112 13.80 0.62 -0.10
CA PHE A 112 13.67 0.88 -1.53
C PHE A 112 13.68 2.36 -1.88
N VAL A 113 13.08 3.24 -1.06
CA VAL A 113 13.16 4.70 -1.20
C VAL A 113 14.61 5.18 -1.13
N VAL A 114 15.38 4.70 -0.15
CA VAL A 114 16.81 5.04 -0.04
C VAL A 114 17.62 4.51 -1.24
N LYS A 115 17.26 3.34 -1.77
CA LYS A 115 17.86 2.83 -3.02
C LYS A 115 17.50 3.70 -4.22
N ALA A 116 16.22 4.09 -4.34
CA ALA A 116 15.74 4.95 -5.41
C ALA A 116 16.44 6.32 -5.40
N SER A 117 16.67 6.92 -4.21
CA SER A 117 17.37 8.19 -4.09
C SER A 117 18.77 8.16 -4.73
N GLY A 118 19.47 7.02 -4.62
CA GLY A 118 20.79 6.85 -5.23
C GLY A 118 20.75 6.76 -6.76
N LYS A 119 19.64 6.33 -7.34
CA LYS A 119 19.41 6.27 -8.78
C LYS A 119 18.89 7.59 -9.35
N LEU A 120 17.93 8.21 -8.66
CA LEU A 120 17.33 9.50 -9.06
C LEU A 120 18.35 10.63 -8.99
N PHE A 121 19.17 10.67 -7.94
CA PHE A 121 20.15 11.73 -7.69
C PHE A 121 21.59 11.17 -7.74
N PRO A 122 22.18 10.95 -8.93
CA PRO A 122 23.53 10.44 -9.06
C PRO A 122 24.59 11.38 -8.47
N LYS A 123 25.66 10.82 -7.95
CA LYS A 123 26.74 11.55 -7.24
C LYS A 123 27.44 12.59 -8.12
N GLU A 124 27.48 12.32 -9.40
CA GLU A 124 28.15 13.14 -10.39
C GLU A 124 27.41 14.47 -10.63
N LYS A 125 26.10 14.50 -10.36
CA LYS A 125 25.24 15.65 -10.63
C LYS A 125 24.65 16.30 -9.37
N TYR A 126 24.45 15.52 -8.30
CA TYR A 126 23.77 15.97 -7.10
C TYR A 126 24.62 15.74 -5.84
N SER A 127 24.51 16.65 -4.89
CA SER A 127 25.17 16.52 -3.61
C SER A 127 24.60 15.36 -2.78
N ARG A 128 25.37 14.94 -1.80
CA ARG A 128 24.93 13.87 -0.89
C ARG A 128 23.72 14.29 -0.07
N GLU A 129 23.63 15.53 0.28
CA GLU A 129 22.58 16.14 1.10
C GLU A 129 21.21 16.05 0.40
N VAL A 130 21.14 16.33 -0.90
CA VAL A 130 19.91 16.19 -1.70
C VAL A 130 19.36 14.76 -1.64
N ARG A 131 20.23 13.75 -1.75
CA ARG A 131 19.82 12.35 -1.66
C ARG A 131 19.28 11.98 -0.29
N TRP A 132 19.93 12.48 0.77
CA TRP A 132 19.48 12.24 2.13
C TRP A 132 18.18 12.98 2.42
N LEU A 133 18.05 14.20 1.96
CA LEU A 133 16.82 14.98 2.10
C LEU A 133 15.63 14.25 1.43
N PHE A 134 15.81 13.81 0.19
CA PHE A 134 14.77 13.01 -0.48
C PHE A 134 14.44 11.74 0.29
N ALA A 135 15.45 10.98 0.70
CA ALA A 135 15.23 9.73 1.45
C ALA A 135 14.55 9.97 2.80
N ALA A 136 14.89 11.08 3.48
CA ALA A 136 14.24 11.47 4.73
C ALA A 136 12.77 11.87 4.50
N LEU A 137 12.51 12.77 3.57
CA LEU A 137 11.15 13.27 3.29
C LEU A 137 10.21 12.16 2.80
N ALA A 138 10.68 11.30 1.88
CA ALA A 138 9.86 10.24 1.32
C ALA A 138 9.79 8.99 2.23
N GLY A 139 10.90 8.66 2.92
CA GLY A 139 10.98 7.46 3.76
C GLY A 139 10.41 7.63 5.17
N PHE A 140 10.38 8.87 5.68
CA PHE A 140 9.86 9.19 7.03
C PHE A 140 8.62 10.08 6.97
N MET A 141 7.83 9.97 5.90
CA MET A 141 6.52 10.59 5.87
C MET A 141 5.70 10.12 7.09
N PRO A 142 5.17 11.03 7.93
CA PRO A 142 4.53 10.64 9.19
C PRO A 142 3.41 9.61 9.00
N GLN A 143 2.56 9.79 7.98
CA GLN A 143 1.50 8.84 7.66
C GLN A 143 2.05 7.46 7.26
N ALA A 144 3.13 7.42 6.46
CA ALA A 144 3.74 6.15 6.06
C ALA A 144 4.33 5.40 7.26
N ILE A 145 4.97 6.11 8.19
CA ILE A 145 5.47 5.52 9.44
C ILE A 145 4.30 4.99 10.28
N PHE A 146 3.23 5.79 10.45
CA PHE A 146 2.06 5.35 11.21
C PHE A 146 1.44 4.06 10.61
N MET A 147 1.31 3.98 9.29
CA MET A 147 0.80 2.76 8.63
C MET A 147 1.66 1.51 8.89
N GLY A 148 2.93 1.65 9.26
CA GLY A 148 3.79 0.55 9.69
C GLY A 148 3.60 0.09 11.13
N THR A 149 2.67 0.67 11.90
CA THR A 149 2.57 0.45 13.35
C THR A 149 1.33 -0.31 13.79
N TYR A 150 0.42 -0.63 12.91
CA TYR A 150 -0.80 -1.40 13.19
C TYR A 150 -1.12 -2.38 12.05
N VAL A 151 -1.92 -3.41 12.33
CA VAL A 151 -2.24 -4.44 11.32
C VAL A 151 -3.09 -3.86 10.19
N ASN A 152 -2.52 -3.84 8.97
CA ASN A 152 -3.20 -3.32 7.79
C ASN A 152 -2.63 -3.89 6.48
N THR A 153 -3.18 -3.46 5.35
CA THR A 153 -2.70 -3.81 4.00
C THR A 153 -2.00 -2.64 3.30
N ASP A 154 -2.13 -1.44 3.85
CA ASP A 154 -1.56 -0.22 3.27
C ASP A 154 -0.04 -0.19 3.41
N SER A 155 0.51 -0.78 4.47
CA SER A 155 1.94 -0.99 4.68
C SER A 155 2.57 -1.82 3.56
N LEU A 156 1.89 -2.89 3.13
CA LEU A 156 2.31 -3.71 1.99
C LEU A 156 2.20 -2.94 0.66
N ALA A 157 1.17 -2.09 0.51
CA ALA A 157 1.02 -1.21 -0.64
C ALA A 157 2.14 -0.17 -0.73
N LEU A 158 2.58 0.39 0.40
CA LEU A 158 3.75 1.28 0.48
C LEU A 158 5.04 0.57 0.05
N LEU A 159 5.25 -0.66 0.50
CA LEU A 159 6.38 -1.48 0.05
C LEU A 159 6.34 -1.66 -1.47
N ALA A 160 5.19 -2.04 -2.02
CA ALA A 160 5.00 -2.23 -3.45
C ALA A 160 5.30 -0.94 -4.24
N ALA A 161 4.74 0.19 -3.82
CA ALA A 161 4.99 1.50 -4.44
C ALA A 161 6.48 1.87 -4.42
N ALA A 162 7.17 1.64 -3.30
CA ALA A 162 8.61 1.89 -3.19
C ALA A 162 9.45 0.95 -4.09
N MET A 163 9.05 -0.32 -4.25
CA MET A 163 9.68 -1.26 -5.19
C MET A 163 9.51 -0.80 -6.64
N ILE A 164 8.30 -0.40 -7.01
CA ILE A 164 7.98 0.13 -8.35
C ILE A 164 8.79 1.40 -8.62
N LEU A 165 8.79 2.35 -7.68
CA LEU A 165 9.60 3.57 -7.79
C LEU A 165 11.10 3.27 -7.98
N TYR A 166 11.61 2.29 -7.26
CA TYR A 166 13.01 1.86 -7.43
C TYR A 166 13.25 1.20 -8.79
N ALA A 167 12.28 0.44 -9.33
CA ALA A 167 12.37 -0.13 -10.68
C ALA A 167 12.41 0.97 -11.75
N TRP A 168 11.54 1.99 -11.64
CA TRP A 168 11.55 3.16 -12.54
C TRP A 168 12.87 3.96 -12.43
N ALA A 169 13.32 4.24 -11.22
CA ALA A 169 14.60 4.92 -10.99
C ALA A 169 15.79 4.13 -11.54
N SER A 170 15.73 2.78 -11.47
CA SER A 170 16.78 1.91 -12.03
C SER A 170 16.74 1.93 -13.57
N TYR A 171 15.56 1.93 -14.19
CA TYR A 171 15.43 2.11 -15.63
C TYR A 171 16.16 3.37 -16.13
N LEU A 172 16.02 4.50 -15.45
CA LEU A 172 16.67 5.77 -15.83
C LEU A 172 18.21 5.69 -15.87
N ARG A 173 18.81 4.63 -15.33
CA ARG A 173 20.29 4.44 -15.28
C ARG A 173 20.77 3.22 -16.04
N GLU A 174 19.97 2.18 -16.12
CA GLU A 174 20.40 0.85 -16.55
C GLU A 174 19.49 0.27 -17.65
N ASP A 175 18.53 1.08 -18.14
CA ASP A 175 17.49 0.64 -19.08
C ASP A 175 16.61 -0.50 -18.51
N TRP A 176 15.69 -1.04 -19.30
CA TRP A 176 14.87 -2.20 -18.96
C TRP A 176 15.66 -3.51 -19.10
N THR A 177 16.67 -3.67 -18.24
CA THR A 177 17.35 -4.96 -18.08
C THR A 177 16.37 -6.02 -17.56
N TRP A 178 16.68 -7.30 -17.73
CA TRP A 178 15.86 -8.38 -17.15
C TRP A 178 15.65 -8.23 -15.65
N LYS A 179 16.69 -7.80 -14.93
CA LYS A 179 16.62 -7.55 -13.49
C LYS A 179 15.60 -6.45 -13.16
N ASN A 180 15.59 -5.35 -13.91
CA ASN A 180 14.66 -4.25 -13.70
C ASN A 180 13.22 -4.65 -14.07
N CYS A 181 13.04 -5.44 -15.13
CA CYS A 181 11.73 -6.01 -15.49
C CYS A 181 11.18 -6.92 -14.41
N ILE A 182 11.98 -7.84 -13.86
CA ILE A 182 11.58 -8.73 -12.77
C ILE A 182 11.27 -7.94 -11.50
N LEU A 183 12.09 -6.94 -11.17
CA LEU A 183 11.84 -6.07 -10.02
C LEU A 183 10.49 -5.32 -10.16
N LEU A 184 10.20 -4.78 -11.35
CA LEU A 184 8.92 -4.15 -11.64
C LEU A 184 7.77 -5.14 -11.52
N ALA A 185 7.91 -6.34 -12.10
CA ALA A 185 6.89 -7.38 -12.07
C ALA A 185 6.57 -7.82 -10.64
N VAL A 186 7.59 -8.03 -9.80
CA VAL A 186 7.41 -8.37 -8.36
C VAL A 186 6.74 -7.21 -7.63
N GLY A 187 7.16 -5.97 -7.86
CA GLY A 187 6.51 -4.78 -7.28
C GLY A 187 5.03 -4.68 -7.65
N MET A 188 4.70 -4.92 -8.94
CA MET A 188 3.31 -4.94 -9.41
C MET A 188 2.49 -6.08 -8.80
N ALA A 189 3.08 -7.28 -8.65
CA ALA A 189 2.42 -8.42 -8.02
C ALA A 189 2.14 -8.17 -6.53
N VAL A 190 3.11 -7.63 -5.79
CA VAL A 190 2.92 -7.22 -4.39
C VAL A 190 1.86 -6.13 -4.27
N CYS A 191 1.83 -5.16 -5.21
CA CYS A 191 0.79 -4.15 -5.30
C CYS A 191 -0.60 -4.75 -5.52
N ALA A 192 -0.73 -5.71 -6.44
CA ALA A 192 -1.98 -6.41 -6.72
C ALA A 192 -2.48 -7.24 -5.52
N LEU A 193 -1.57 -7.75 -4.68
CA LEU A 193 -1.86 -8.52 -3.48
C LEU A 193 -1.92 -7.68 -2.19
N SER A 194 -1.83 -6.34 -2.30
CA SER A 194 -1.94 -5.43 -1.15
C SER A 194 -3.36 -4.86 -1.03
N TYR A 195 -3.60 -3.69 -1.55
CA TYR A 195 -4.88 -3.00 -1.43
C TYR A 195 -5.29 -2.35 -2.76
N TYR A 196 -6.57 -2.44 -3.11
CA TYR A 196 -7.09 -1.96 -4.40
C TYR A 196 -6.83 -0.48 -4.67
N ASN A 197 -6.73 0.34 -3.62
CA ASN A 197 -6.41 1.76 -3.74
C ASN A 197 -5.02 2.03 -4.34
N ALA A 198 -4.10 1.05 -4.25
CA ALA A 198 -2.77 1.15 -4.81
C ALA A 198 -2.68 0.78 -6.30
N TYR A 199 -3.75 0.28 -6.93
CA TYR A 199 -3.71 -0.22 -8.31
C TYR A 199 -3.35 0.85 -9.36
N GLY A 200 -3.47 2.13 -9.00
CA GLY A 200 -2.93 3.22 -9.80
C GLY A 200 -1.44 3.07 -10.13
N TRP A 201 -0.65 2.49 -9.21
CA TRP A 201 0.76 2.21 -9.45
C TRP A 201 0.99 1.17 -10.55
N ILE A 202 0.12 0.15 -10.65
CA ILE A 202 0.17 -0.86 -11.72
C ILE A 202 -0.14 -0.19 -13.05
N LEU A 203 -1.21 0.61 -13.12
CA LEU A 203 -1.61 1.33 -14.32
C LEU A 203 -0.52 2.32 -14.78
N CYS A 204 0.02 3.11 -13.86
CA CYS A 204 1.13 4.02 -14.14
C CYS A 204 2.38 3.27 -14.63
N SER A 205 2.67 2.08 -14.06
CA SER A 205 3.80 1.25 -14.50
C SER A 205 3.64 0.75 -15.94
N PHE A 206 2.42 0.36 -16.31
CA PHE A 206 2.13 -0.03 -17.68
C PHE A 206 2.38 1.12 -18.66
N PHE A 207 1.82 2.30 -18.39
CA PHE A 207 2.03 3.46 -19.26
C PHE A 207 3.48 3.93 -19.27
N PHE A 208 4.15 3.95 -18.12
CA PHE A 208 5.56 4.33 -18.03
C PHE A 208 6.46 3.38 -18.84
N PHE A 209 6.22 2.06 -18.74
CA PHE A 209 6.96 1.07 -19.50
C PHE A 209 6.72 1.25 -21.02
N CYS A 210 5.45 1.36 -21.47
CA CYS A 210 5.11 1.57 -22.86
C CYS A 210 5.71 2.87 -23.41
N PHE A 211 5.56 3.97 -22.68
CA PHE A 211 6.10 5.27 -23.07
C PHE A 211 7.62 5.23 -23.23
N THR A 212 8.32 4.71 -22.25
CA THR A 212 9.78 4.67 -22.25
C THR A 212 10.33 3.76 -23.35
N VAL A 213 9.66 2.66 -23.66
CA VAL A 213 10.08 1.74 -24.75
C VAL A 213 9.74 2.29 -26.12
N LEU A 214 8.56 2.87 -26.32
CA LEU A 214 8.10 3.29 -27.63
C LEU A 214 8.58 4.68 -28.04
N LEU A 215 8.73 5.61 -27.08
CA LEU A 215 9.01 7.02 -27.37
C LEU A 215 10.41 7.49 -26.97
N CYS A 216 11.03 6.86 -25.98
CA CYS A 216 12.34 7.31 -25.47
C CYS A 216 13.53 6.52 -26.03
N ARG A 217 13.31 5.47 -26.83
CA ARG A 217 14.38 4.69 -27.47
C ARG A 217 14.63 5.18 -28.90
N GLU A 218 15.89 5.13 -29.33
CA GLU A 218 16.31 5.61 -30.67
C GLU A 218 16.24 4.55 -31.76
N GLU A 219 16.08 3.25 -31.41
CA GLU A 219 16.04 2.15 -32.38
C GLU A 219 14.82 2.22 -33.29
N ALA A 220 14.86 1.49 -34.39
CA ALA A 220 13.76 1.37 -35.33
C ALA A 220 12.48 0.87 -34.67
N LEU A 221 11.31 1.32 -35.08
CA LEU A 221 10.02 0.98 -34.50
C LEU A 221 9.81 -0.53 -34.32
N SER A 222 10.20 -1.32 -35.32
CA SER A 222 10.11 -2.78 -35.26
C SER A 222 10.91 -3.41 -34.12
N GLN A 223 12.08 -2.86 -33.85
CA GLN A 223 12.93 -3.30 -32.70
C GLN A 223 12.31 -2.88 -31.36
N ARG A 224 11.81 -1.66 -31.26
CA ARG A 224 11.08 -1.17 -30.08
C ARG A 224 9.85 -2.01 -29.77
N VAL A 225 9.06 -2.34 -30.76
CA VAL A 225 7.88 -3.20 -30.63
C VAL A 225 8.29 -4.62 -30.19
N ARG A 226 9.32 -5.20 -30.80
CA ARG A 226 9.85 -6.51 -30.39
C ARG A 226 10.33 -6.48 -28.94
N PHE A 227 11.02 -5.44 -28.53
CA PHE A 227 11.50 -5.24 -27.15
C PHE A 227 10.32 -5.12 -26.18
N LEU A 228 9.30 -4.31 -26.53
CA LEU A 228 8.08 -4.13 -25.75
C LEU A 228 7.41 -5.47 -25.44
N PHE A 229 7.17 -6.28 -26.48
CA PHE A 229 6.53 -7.59 -26.31
C PHE A 229 7.41 -8.57 -25.53
N SER A 230 8.71 -8.62 -25.82
CA SER A 230 9.64 -9.52 -25.14
C SER A 230 9.73 -9.22 -23.62
N ARG A 231 9.97 -7.96 -23.25
CA ARG A 231 10.09 -7.55 -21.84
C ARG A 231 8.73 -7.47 -21.16
N GLY A 232 7.73 -6.94 -21.87
CA GLY A 232 6.36 -6.82 -21.36
C GLY A 232 5.72 -8.18 -21.08
N ALA A 233 5.93 -9.18 -21.92
CA ALA A 233 5.45 -10.54 -21.68
C ALA A 233 6.04 -11.13 -20.38
N VAL A 234 7.32 -10.91 -20.11
CA VAL A 234 7.95 -11.39 -18.87
C VAL A 234 7.38 -10.62 -17.66
N ILE A 235 7.25 -9.30 -17.75
CA ILE A 235 6.64 -8.51 -16.67
C ILE A 235 5.23 -9.01 -16.39
N ALA A 236 4.40 -9.19 -17.41
CA ALA A 236 3.03 -9.67 -17.27
C ALA A 236 2.98 -11.09 -16.70
N ALA A 237 3.78 -12.03 -17.27
CA ALA A 237 3.79 -13.41 -16.83
C ALA A 237 4.21 -13.55 -15.35
N VAL A 238 5.31 -12.91 -14.95
CA VAL A 238 5.77 -12.95 -13.55
C VAL A 238 4.74 -12.33 -12.62
N THR A 239 4.16 -11.18 -12.99
CA THR A 239 3.10 -10.53 -12.20
C THR A 239 1.90 -11.47 -12.02
N LEU A 240 1.38 -12.05 -13.12
CA LEU A 240 0.21 -12.93 -13.09
C LEU A 240 0.47 -14.23 -12.32
N VAL A 241 1.65 -14.85 -12.48
CA VAL A 241 2.01 -16.04 -11.73
C VAL A 241 2.03 -15.78 -10.22
N LEU A 242 2.56 -14.64 -9.81
CA LEU A 242 2.67 -14.29 -8.39
C LEU A 242 1.34 -13.87 -7.76
N CYS A 243 0.48 -13.15 -8.49
CA CYS A 243 -0.77 -12.62 -7.90
C CYS A 243 -2.05 -13.30 -8.38
N GLY A 244 -2.02 -14.02 -9.51
CA GLY A 244 -3.23 -14.58 -10.15
C GLY A 244 -4.02 -15.54 -9.29
N TRP A 245 -3.33 -16.31 -8.41
CA TRP A 245 -3.97 -17.27 -7.51
C TRP A 245 -5.07 -16.62 -6.64
N TRP A 246 -4.88 -15.37 -6.20
CA TRP A 246 -5.85 -14.65 -5.39
C TRP A 246 -7.15 -14.37 -6.17
N PHE A 247 -7.00 -13.87 -7.39
CA PHE A 247 -8.15 -13.53 -8.24
C PHE A 247 -8.89 -14.78 -8.73
N ILE A 248 -8.16 -15.87 -9.02
CA ILE A 248 -8.74 -17.16 -9.35
C ILE A 248 -9.52 -17.71 -8.14
N ARG A 249 -8.92 -17.68 -6.94
CA ARG A 249 -9.60 -18.09 -5.71
C ARG A 249 -10.92 -17.33 -5.53
N ASN A 250 -10.88 -16.02 -5.66
CA ASN A 250 -12.08 -15.21 -5.50
C ASN A 250 -13.13 -15.51 -6.57
N ALA A 251 -12.73 -15.66 -7.82
CA ALA A 251 -13.64 -16.03 -8.90
C ALA A 251 -14.34 -17.38 -8.63
N VAL A 252 -13.63 -18.35 -8.11
CA VAL A 252 -14.19 -19.65 -7.72
C VAL A 252 -15.11 -19.52 -6.49
N LEU A 253 -14.66 -18.80 -5.46
CA LEU A 253 -15.40 -18.69 -4.20
C LEU A 253 -16.66 -17.81 -4.31
N TYR A 254 -16.62 -16.79 -5.16
CA TYR A 254 -17.67 -15.78 -5.29
C TYR A 254 -18.33 -15.77 -6.67
N ASN A 255 -18.49 -16.93 -7.31
CA ASN A 255 -19.26 -17.11 -8.55
C ASN A 255 -18.85 -16.12 -9.67
N GLY A 256 -17.54 -15.98 -9.92
CA GLY A 256 -17.00 -15.12 -10.96
C GLY A 256 -16.61 -13.70 -10.49
N ASP A 257 -16.92 -13.31 -9.25
CA ASP A 257 -16.52 -12.02 -8.69
C ASP A 257 -15.03 -12.07 -8.24
N PHE A 258 -14.12 -12.00 -9.20
CA PHE A 258 -12.68 -12.10 -8.96
C PHE A 258 -12.09 -11.00 -8.05
N LEU A 259 -12.77 -9.86 -7.91
CA LEU A 259 -12.37 -8.80 -6.98
C LEU A 259 -13.06 -8.93 -5.61
N GLY A 260 -14.10 -9.75 -5.49
CA GLY A 260 -14.89 -9.89 -4.26
C GLY A 260 -15.75 -8.67 -3.90
N ARG A 261 -15.82 -7.65 -4.78
CA ARG A 261 -16.48 -6.37 -4.46
C ARG A 261 -18.00 -6.47 -4.46
N LYS A 262 -18.56 -7.18 -5.41
CA LYS A 262 -20.01 -7.41 -5.49
C LYS A 262 -20.46 -8.24 -4.30
N SER A 263 -19.78 -9.34 -4.03
CA SER A 263 -20.05 -10.24 -2.90
C SER A 263 -19.88 -9.55 -1.55
N CYS A 264 -18.88 -8.65 -1.42
CA CYS A 264 -18.70 -7.80 -0.24
C CYS A 264 -19.92 -6.86 -0.03
N ALA A 265 -20.40 -6.21 -1.09
CA ALA A 265 -21.55 -5.31 -1.01
C ALA A 265 -22.84 -6.06 -0.66
N GLU A 266 -23.07 -7.24 -1.25
CA GLU A 266 -24.21 -8.12 -0.93
C GLU A 266 -24.16 -8.61 0.52
N CYS A 267 -22.96 -8.96 1.00
CA CYS A 267 -22.73 -9.35 2.39
C CYS A 267 -23.03 -8.20 3.36
N ALA A 268 -22.56 -6.98 3.05
CA ALA A 268 -22.87 -5.79 3.82
C ALA A 268 -24.38 -5.54 3.90
N GLU A 269 -25.08 -5.59 2.76
CA GLU A 269 -26.54 -5.37 2.72
C GLU A 269 -27.28 -6.40 3.57
N LYS A 270 -26.83 -7.65 3.56
CA LYS A 270 -27.49 -8.74 4.29
C LYS A 270 -27.25 -8.71 5.80
N TYR A 271 -26.02 -8.36 6.22
CA TYR A 271 -25.57 -8.60 7.60
C TYR A 271 -25.23 -7.34 8.39
N ALA A 272 -25.15 -6.16 7.74
CA ALA A 272 -24.95 -4.91 8.46
C ALA A 272 -26.14 -4.58 9.37
N GLN A 273 -25.88 -3.86 10.45
CA GLN A 273 -26.93 -3.25 11.25
C GLN A 273 -27.76 -2.30 10.35
N LYS A 274 -29.03 -2.10 10.71
CA LYS A 274 -29.99 -1.38 9.86
C LYS A 274 -29.45 -0.05 9.32
N ASP A 275 -28.84 0.75 10.21
CA ASP A 275 -28.36 2.10 9.87
C ASP A 275 -27.04 2.12 9.05
N TYR A 276 -26.41 0.96 8.88
CA TYR A 276 -25.13 0.81 8.15
C TYR A 276 -25.27 0.07 6.81
N ARG A 277 -26.49 -0.20 6.37
CA ARG A 277 -26.71 -0.90 5.09
C ARG A 277 -26.35 -0.01 3.91
N PRO A 278 -25.60 -0.52 2.92
CA PRO A 278 -25.22 0.25 1.72
C PRO A 278 -26.39 0.87 0.96
N SER A 279 -27.57 0.23 0.95
CA SER A 279 -28.78 0.74 0.29
C SER A 279 -29.26 2.09 0.81
N LEU A 280 -28.95 2.44 2.07
CA LEU A 280 -29.29 3.71 2.69
C LEU A 280 -28.38 4.88 2.24
N TYR A 281 -27.23 4.55 1.67
CA TYR A 281 -26.22 5.54 1.26
C TYR A 281 -26.17 5.62 -0.27
N PRO A 282 -26.81 6.61 -0.88
CA PRO A 282 -26.80 6.73 -2.32
C PRO A 282 -25.37 7.01 -2.83
N THR A 283 -25.01 6.33 -3.92
CA THR A 283 -23.73 6.59 -4.59
C THR A 283 -23.75 7.96 -5.26
N PRO A 284 -22.61 8.60 -5.52
CA PRO A 284 -22.52 9.84 -6.27
C PRO A 284 -23.30 9.78 -7.60
N ALA A 285 -23.25 8.65 -8.31
CA ALA A 285 -24.01 8.46 -9.54
C ALA A 285 -25.53 8.52 -9.33
N LYS A 286 -26.05 7.94 -8.23
CA LYS A 286 -27.49 8.04 -7.88
C LYS A 286 -27.89 9.46 -7.48
N LEU A 287 -26.96 10.23 -6.93
CA LEU A 287 -27.16 11.64 -6.58
C LEU A 287 -27.02 12.58 -7.80
N GLY A 288 -26.65 12.04 -8.97
CA GLY A 288 -26.40 12.85 -10.16
C GLY A 288 -25.16 13.75 -10.07
N TRP A 289 -24.22 13.42 -9.19
CA TRP A 289 -23.02 14.21 -8.97
C TRP A 289 -22.05 14.06 -10.14
N ASN A 290 -21.52 15.19 -10.60
CA ASN A 290 -20.40 15.25 -11.50
C ASN A 290 -19.06 15.18 -10.73
N TRP A 291 -17.94 15.12 -11.46
CA TRP A 291 -16.61 15.01 -10.84
C TRP A 291 -16.24 16.20 -9.93
N LYS A 292 -16.76 17.43 -10.22
CA LYS A 292 -16.52 18.59 -9.38
C LYS A 292 -17.26 18.45 -8.06
N ASP A 293 -18.50 17.98 -8.10
CA ASP A 293 -19.29 17.74 -6.91
C ASP A 293 -18.60 16.72 -5.99
N ILE A 294 -18.06 15.63 -6.55
CA ILE A 294 -17.34 14.61 -5.79
C ILE A 294 -16.10 15.18 -5.10
N ILE A 295 -15.34 16.05 -5.78
CA ILE A 295 -14.09 16.61 -5.26
C ILE A 295 -14.32 17.73 -4.25
N LEU A 296 -15.30 18.62 -4.54
CA LEU A 296 -15.49 19.85 -3.81
C LEU A 296 -16.66 19.81 -2.81
N TYR A 297 -17.48 18.75 -2.84
CA TYR A 297 -18.58 18.64 -1.90
C TYR A 297 -18.07 18.65 -0.46
N GLN A 298 -18.69 19.52 0.34
CA GLN A 298 -18.43 19.61 1.76
C GLN A 298 -19.60 19.01 2.51
N ASP A 299 -19.39 17.87 3.13
CA ASP A 299 -20.38 17.30 4.03
C ASP A 299 -20.60 18.24 5.22
N PRO A 300 -21.86 18.57 5.59
CA PRO A 300 -22.15 19.41 6.73
C PRO A 300 -21.57 18.93 8.07
N GLY A 301 -21.30 17.62 8.20
CA GLY A 301 -20.66 17.03 9.36
C GLY A 301 -19.12 17.00 9.31
N TRP A 302 -18.51 17.38 8.19
CA TRP A 302 -17.06 17.34 7.99
C TRP A 302 -16.56 18.73 7.57
N TYR A 303 -15.53 19.23 8.25
CA TYR A 303 -14.92 20.54 7.94
C TYR A 303 -14.10 20.55 6.65
N HIS A 304 -13.99 19.41 5.94
CA HIS A 304 -13.11 19.23 4.80
C HIS A 304 -13.85 18.62 3.62
N ASN A 305 -13.58 19.13 2.43
CA ASN A 305 -13.92 18.45 1.19
C ASN A 305 -12.92 17.31 0.89
N TRP A 306 -13.24 16.47 -0.10
CA TRP A 306 -12.42 15.31 -0.44
C TRP A 306 -10.95 15.65 -0.69
N ILE A 307 -10.64 16.73 -1.44
CA ILE A 307 -9.26 17.10 -1.77
C ILE A 307 -8.46 17.52 -0.52
N LEU A 308 -9.07 18.28 0.38
CA LEU A 308 -8.42 18.68 1.63
C LEU A 308 -8.22 17.47 2.55
N THR A 309 -9.21 16.59 2.65
CA THR A 309 -9.10 15.35 3.42
C THR A 309 -7.95 14.48 2.89
N VAL A 310 -7.84 14.31 1.57
CA VAL A 310 -6.75 13.53 0.95
C VAL A 310 -5.40 14.18 1.24
N CYS A 311 -5.26 15.50 1.08
CA CYS A 311 -4.01 16.20 1.35
C CYS A 311 -3.58 16.09 2.82
N VAL A 312 -4.52 16.28 3.76
CA VAL A 312 -4.23 16.21 5.20
C VAL A 312 -3.90 14.78 5.61
N SER A 313 -4.70 13.80 5.19
CA SER A 313 -4.47 12.39 5.52
C SER A 313 -3.19 11.82 4.91
N PHE A 314 -2.78 12.31 3.74
CA PHE A 314 -1.50 11.94 3.13
C PHE A 314 -0.31 12.37 3.97
N ILE A 315 -0.39 13.50 4.66
CA ILE A 315 0.69 14.01 5.51
C ILE A 315 0.68 13.32 6.87
N GLY A 316 -0.46 13.27 7.53
CA GLY A 316 -0.59 12.61 8.83
C GLY A 316 -1.97 12.76 9.46
N THR A 317 -2.70 11.66 9.49
CA THR A 317 -3.92 11.49 10.29
C THR A 317 -3.80 10.18 11.04
N PHE A 318 -3.79 10.24 12.34
CA PHE A 318 -3.46 9.15 13.24
C PHE A 318 -4.68 8.69 14.05
N GLY A 319 -4.49 7.66 14.86
CA GLY A 319 -5.57 7.07 15.62
C GLY A 319 -6.61 6.44 14.69
N GLN A 320 -7.88 6.53 15.07
CA GLN A 320 -9.02 6.12 14.23
C GLN A 320 -9.40 7.22 13.20
N MET A 321 -8.39 7.91 12.63
CA MET A 321 -8.50 9.10 11.79
C MET A 321 -8.98 10.36 12.55
N GLU A 322 -8.71 10.43 13.84
CA GLU A 322 -9.19 11.50 14.73
C GLU A 322 -8.08 12.48 15.11
N ILE A 323 -6.82 12.07 15.04
CA ILE A 323 -5.67 12.86 15.47
C ILE A 323 -4.98 13.41 14.24
N TYR A 324 -5.18 14.68 13.98
CA TYR A 324 -4.56 15.37 12.85
C TYR A 324 -3.17 15.90 13.21
N MET A 325 -2.28 15.87 12.23
CA MET A 325 -1.00 16.58 12.32
C MET A 325 -1.26 18.06 12.62
N PRO A 326 -0.45 18.72 13.49
CA PRO A 326 -0.59 20.16 13.73
C PRO A 326 -0.65 20.95 12.43
N TYR A 327 -1.62 21.86 12.34
CA TYR A 327 -1.95 22.59 11.10
C TYR A 327 -0.75 23.29 10.46
N THR A 328 0.14 23.89 11.28
CA THR A 328 1.38 24.51 10.80
C THR A 328 2.30 23.50 10.09
N VAL A 329 2.44 22.30 10.64
CA VAL A 329 3.27 21.24 10.06
C VAL A 329 2.65 20.74 8.76
N SER A 330 1.34 20.52 8.73
CA SER A 330 0.63 20.11 7.50
C SER A 330 0.79 21.15 6.39
N LYS A 331 0.66 22.45 6.70
CA LYS A 331 0.91 23.52 5.72
C LYS A 331 2.33 23.55 5.18
N LEU A 332 3.34 23.31 6.03
CA LEU A 332 4.74 23.25 5.60
C LEU A 332 4.95 22.09 4.61
N TYR A 333 4.40 20.91 4.89
CA TYR A 333 4.45 19.79 3.94
C TYR A 333 3.72 20.11 2.62
N MET A 334 2.51 20.70 2.69
CA MET A 334 1.76 21.09 1.48
C MET A 334 2.53 22.11 0.64
N LEU A 335 3.14 23.12 1.29
CA LEU A 335 4.00 24.08 0.60
C LEU A 335 5.19 23.41 -0.07
N PHE A 336 5.83 22.48 0.62
CA PHE A 336 6.95 21.71 0.08
C PHE A 336 6.55 20.93 -1.18
N PHE A 337 5.40 20.27 -1.16
CA PHE A 337 4.87 19.55 -2.33
C PHE A 337 4.49 20.49 -3.45
N ALA A 338 3.84 21.64 -3.15
CA ALA A 338 3.47 22.63 -4.14
C ALA A 338 4.72 23.20 -4.85
N VAL A 339 5.76 23.58 -4.09
CA VAL A 339 7.04 24.03 -4.65
C VAL A 339 7.68 22.92 -5.50
N GLY A 340 7.65 21.66 -5.03
CA GLY A 340 8.17 20.52 -5.79
C GLY A 340 7.44 20.32 -7.12
N ILE A 341 6.13 20.43 -7.14
CA ILE A 341 5.31 20.33 -8.36
C ILE A 341 5.62 21.49 -9.32
N ILE A 342 5.61 22.74 -8.82
CA ILE A 342 5.88 23.94 -9.64
C ILE A 342 7.29 23.91 -10.22
N SER A 343 8.27 23.36 -9.51
CA SER A 343 9.66 23.29 -9.99
C SER A 343 9.89 22.33 -11.17
N VAL A 344 8.89 21.52 -11.53
CA VAL A 344 8.95 20.60 -12.68
C VAL A 344 8.55 21.29 -13.97
N PHE A 345 7.77 22.38 -13.89
CA PHE A 345 7.33 23.20 -15.02
C PHE A 345 8.14 24.48 -15.14
#